data_507b772bc01a3a03522b32960cf08305
#
_entry.id   507b772bc01a3a03522b32960cf08305
#
_cell.length_a   1.000
_cell.length_b   1.000
_cell.length_c   1.000
_cell.angle_alpha   90.00
_cell.angle_beta   90.00
_cell.angle_gamma   90.00
#
_symmetry.space_group_name_H-M   'P 1'
#
loop_
_entity.id
_entity.type
_entity.pdbx_description
1 polymer ?
#
loop_
_entity_poly.entity_id
_entity_poly.type
_entity_poly.pdbx_seq_one_letter_code
_entity_poly.pdbx_strand_id
1 'polypeptide(L)'
;MKKEQIILCYLNALGAMGYSLIAPLFPPLFKERGIENIICSYIIAIICLTNIIAAIYCSHLSQKFGQLNLFLFSVIGQTFSTFFYGFNVFITNETLFIIAGFANRLFHGFCTGIVNVASFAITSQINKGKELETATGYMELSWGAGLTVGPTLIGILFDLGGYSLPFIIVGFITLSGVYYTYYILYKADLEKLERDSKIEEDINNTELNNENDNKESYISVLKYPPTIYLALCLIIELNTLAFYVPTLVNYLKDSFDISTSKASLFFLLSTFGYVLCTQVINTITNLFNNFKIIFYGLFFGAFCCLFIAPMGILPHSYIFILIGIFCEGFTQGIMNIPTFIELTNVGKKLFPHNKRLQLDIPASVFNISFYLGDLIEPVIGSWITTNFYFQMSAYFACFLSVCFGIAFGWYFTNEINKSKVNEEEIKIQLIDEKLSNIKQDEN
;
A
#
# COMPACT_ATOMS: atom_id res chain seq x y z
N MET A 1 -7.76 -8.19 19.07
CA MET A 1 -6.66 -8.29 18.09
C MET A 1 -5.61 -9.24 18.63
N LYS A 2 -5.10 -10.17 17.81
CA LYS A 2 -4.05 -11.13 18.19
C LYS A 2 -2.73 -10.40 18.43
N LYS A 3 -1.85 -10.92 19.29
CA LYS A 3 -0.57 -10.27 19.61
C LYS A 3 0.32 -10.12 18.36
N GLU A 4 0.31 -11.13 17.52
CA GLU A 4 1.03 -11.15 16.24
C GLU A 4 0.56 -10.01 15.32
N GLN A 5 -0.75 -9.77 15.25
CA GLN A 5 -1.31 -8.68 14.45
C GLN A 5 -0.90 -7.29 14.95
N ILE A 6 -0.81 -7.10 16.28
CA ILE A 6 -0.33 -5.84 16.87
C ILE A 6 1.10 -5.55 16.44
N ILE A 7 1.94 -6.59 16.42
CA ILE A 7 3.34 -6.45 16.01
C ILE A 7 3.46 -6.16 14.53
N LEU A 8 2.69 -6.85 13.68
CA LEU A 8 2.67 -6.57 12.26
C LEU A 8 2.26 -5.11 11.98
N CYS A 9 1.24 -4.60 12.65
CA CYS A 9 0.84 -3.20 12.57
C CYS A 9 1.97 -2.25 13.03
N TYR A 10 2.63 -2.57 14.15
CA TYR A 10 3.77 -1.79 14.63
C TYR A 10 4.91 -1.74 13.63
N LEU A 11 5.31 -2.89 13.08
CA LEU A 11 6.38 -2.98 12.08
C LEU A 11 6.02 -2.27 10.78
N ASN A 12 4.76 -2.35 10.37
CA ASN A 12 4.25 -1.65 9.20
C ASN A 12 4.31 -0.12 9.40
N ALA A 13 3.93 0.37 10.59
CA ALA A 13 4.08 1.79 10.95
C ALA A 13 5.54 2.25 10.93
N LEU A 14 6.47 1.42 11.45
CA LEU A 14 7.90 1.73 11.41
C LEU A 14 8.46 1.76 9.99
N GLY A 15 8.00 0.85 9.12
CA GLY A 15 8.34 0.85 7.69
C GLY A 15 7.91 2.13 7.00
N ALA A 16 6.66 2.55 7.21
CA ALA A 16 6.09 3.78 6.68
C ALA A 16 6.81 5.03 7.22
N MET A 17 7.14 5.04 8.52
CA MET A 17 7.92 6.11 9.12
C MET A 17 9.30 6.21 8.47
N GLY A 18 10.02 5.10 8.29
CA GLY A 18 11.31 5.06 7.59
C GLY A 18 11.21 5.52 6.12
N TYR A 19 10.10 5.21 5.45
CA TYR A 19 9.82 5.68 4.10
C TYR A 19 9.72 7.21 4.03
N SER A 20 9.00 7.86 4.94
CA SER A 20 8.68 9.29 4.95
C SER A 20 9.76 10.18 5.58
N LEU A 21 10.68 9.60 6.36
CA LEU A 21 11.74 10.29 7.12
C LEU A 21 12.60 11.24 6.28
N ILE A 22 12.91 10.86 5.06
CA ILE A 22 13.90 11.57 4.23
C ILE A 22 13.29 12.82 3.58
N ALA A 23 12.00 12.78 3.26
CA ALA A 23 11.34 13.81 2.48
C ALA A 23 11.49 15.24 3.04
N PRO A 24 11.36 15.50 4.35
CA PRO A 24 11.56 16.87 4.89
C PRO A 24 13.01 17.28 5.08
N LEU A 25 13.96 16.33 5.24
CA LEU A 25 15.34 16.65 5.60
C LEU A 25 16.31 16.68 4.41
N PHE A 26 16.10 15.84 3.40
CA PHE A 26 17.00 15.76 2.25
C PHE A 26 17.02 17.03 1.40
N PRO A 27 15.88 17.64 1.00
CA PRO A 27 15.91 18.82 0.15
C PRO A 27 16.70 19.99 0.74
N PRO A 28 16.56 20.36 2.04
CA PRO A 28 17.40 21.39 2.65
C PRO A 28 18.90 21.03 2.64
N LEU A 29 19.25 19.79 2.99
CA LEU A 29 20.64 19.33 3.04
C LEU A 29 21.29 19.34 1.65
N PHE A 30 20.55 18.97 0.60
CA PHE A 30 21.04 19.01 -0.79
C PHE A 30 21.28 20.46 -1.24
N LYS A 31 20.36 21.36 -0.89
CA LYS A 31 20.48 22.78 -1.18
C LYS A 31 21.70 23.41 -0.48
N GLU A 32 21.94 23.08 0.80
CA GLU A 32 23.11 23.52 1.56
C GLU A 32 24.43 23.07 0.94
N ARG A 33 24.44 21.89 0.31
CA ARG A 33 25.63 21.33 -0.37
C ARG A 33 25.76 21.77 -1.82
N GLY A 34 24.86 22.60 -2.35
CA GLY A 34 24.89 23.05 -3.74
C GLY A 34 24.50 21.96 -4.76
N ILE A 35 23.90 20.84 -4.30
CA ILE A 35 23.48 19.73 -5.16
C ILE A 35 22.09 20.04 -5.73
N GLU A 36 21.87 19.72 -6.99
CA GLU A 36 20.59 19.98 -7.68
C GLU A 36 19.45 19.21 -7.03
N ASN A 37 18.31 19.89 -6.84
CA ASN A 37 17.10 19.31 -6.24
C ASN A 37 16.56 18.10 -7.03
N ILE A 38 16.80 18.03 -8.33
CA ILE A 38 16.38 16.91 -9.16
C ILE A 38 17.02 15.58 -8.71
N ILE A 39 18.30 15.62 -8.29
CA ILE A 39 19.02 14.44 -7.78
C ILE A 39 18.38 13.97 -6.48
N CYS A 40 18.02 14.92 -5.60
CA CYS A 40 17.29 14.60 -4.38
C CYS A 40 15.97 13.90 -4.66
N SER A 41 15.21 14.40 -5.64
CA SER A 41 13.92 13.83 -6.04
C SER A 41 14.08 12.39 -6.59
N TYR A 42 15.12 12.12 -7.36
CA TYR A 42 15.43 10.77 -7.81
C TYR A 42 15.77 9.82 -6.67
N ILE A 43 16.53 10.27 -5.67
CA ILE A 43 16.83 9.46 -4.48
C ILE A 43 15.54 9.18 -3.70
N ILE A 44 14.63 10.15 -3.58
CA ILE A 44 13.36 9.95 -2.90
C ILE A 44 12.50 8.93 -3.67
N ALA A 45 12.38 9.05 -4.98
CA ALA A 45 11.52 8.23 -5.81
C ALA A 45 12.01 6.77 -6.01
N ILE A 46 13.33 6.55 -6.00
CA ILE A 46 13.91 5.23 -6.31
C ILE A 46 13.45 4.11 -5.35
N ILE A 47 12.98 4.46 -4.16
CA ILE A 47 12.45 3.48 -3.20
C ILE A 47 11.23 2.74 -3.74
N CYS A 48 10.36 3.44 -4.47
CA CYS A 48 9.15 2.83 -5.05
C CYS A 48 9.52 1.74 -6.04
N LEU A 49 10.53 1.99 -6.89
CA LEU A 49 11.04 1.00 -7.82
C LEU A 49 11.58 -0.24 -7.11
N THR A 50 12.35 -0.06 -6.04
CA THR A 50 12.88 -1.20 -5.27
C THR A 50 11.83 -1.92 -4.45
N ASN A 51 10.80 -1.23 -3.97
CA ASN A 51 9.63 -1.86 -3.36
C ASN A 51 8.89 -2.76 -4.36
N ILE A 52 8.71 -2.32 -5.62
CA ILE A 52 8.11 -3.13 -6.68
C ILE A 52 8.96 -4.38 -6.95
N ILE A 53 10.27 -4.22 -7.11
CA ILE A 53 11.20 -5.34 -7.31
C ILE A 53 11.10 -6.32 -6.13
N ALA A 54 11.15 -5.81 -4.91
CA ALA A 54 11.01 -6.63 -3.70
C ALA A 54 9.67 -7.38 -3.65
N ALA A 55 8.56 -6.74 -4.01
CA ALA A 55 7.24 -7.35 -4.04
C ALA A 55 7.17 -8.51 -5.06
N ILE A 56 7.78 -8.36 -6.25
CA ILE A 56 7.84 -9.41 -7.27
C ILE A 56 8.64 -10.62 -6.77
N TYR A 57 9.78 -10.39 -6.13
CA TYR A 57 10.68 -11.46 -5.69
C TYR A 57 10.35 -12.01 -4.30
N CYS A 58 9.50 -11.35 -3.51
CA CYS A 58 9.21 -11.71 -2.13
C CYS A 58 8.72 -13.16 -1.99
N SER A 59 7.81 -13.60 -2.85
CA SER A 59 7.27 -14.96 -2.82
C SER A 59 8.36 -16.00 -3.08
N HIS A 60 9.21 -15.78 -4.09
CA HIS A 60 10.34 -16.67 -4.41
C HIS A 60 11.37 -16.71 -3.28
N LEU A 61 11.75 -15.56 -2.73
CA LEU A 61 12.70 -15.48 -1.63
C LEU A 61 12.15 -16.12 -0.35
N SER A 62 10.85 -15.96 -0.09
CA SER A 62 10.21 -16.55 1.08
C SER A 62 10.11 -18.07 1.01
N GLN A 63 10.02 -18.64 -0.22
CA GLN A 63 10.12 -20.09 -0.43
C GLN A 63 11.52 -20.62 -0.14
N LYS A 64 12.56 -19.87 -0.57
CA LYS A 64 13.95 -20.29 -0.44
C LYS A 64 14.50 -20.14 0.98
N PHE A 65 14.18 -19.05 1.65
CA PHE A 65 14.77 -18.69 2.96
C PHE A 65 13.80 -18.87 4.14
N GLY A 66 12.54 -19.22 3.87
CA GLY A 66 11.47 -19.16 4.86
C GLY A 66 10.91 -17.74 5.05
N GLN A 67 9.58 -17.64 5.19
CA GLN A 67 8.88 -16.36 5.26
C GLN A 67 9.31 -15.50 6.45
N LEU A 68 9.43 -16.12 7.64
CA LEU A 68 9.79 -15.39 8.87
C LEU A 68 11.26 -15.01 8.93
N ASN A 69 12.17 -15.87 8.41
CA ASN A 69 13.59 -15.53 8.32
C ASN A 69 13.80 -14.33 7.39
N LEU A 70 13.14 -14.33 6.21
CA LEU A 70 13.21 -13.24 5.26
C LEU A 70 12.65 -11.95 5.86
N PHE A 71 11.54 -12.05 6.58
CA PHE A 71 10.90 -10.94 7.27
C PHE A 71 11.82 -10.33 8.34
N LEU A 72 12.37 -11.16 9.22
CA LEU A 72 13.33 -10.73 10.26
C LEU A 72 14.57 -10.07 9.66
N PHE A 73 15.16 -10.67 8.63
CA PHE A 73 16.29 -10.08 7.91
C PHE A 73 15.96 -8.71 7.34
N SER A 74 14.76 -8.54 6.77
CA SER A 74 14.33 -7.29 6.19
C SER A 74 14.07 -6.20 7.25
N VAL A 75 13.52 -6.53 8.42
CA VAL A 75 13.38 -5.58 9.54
C VAL A 75 14.76 -5.15 10.08
N ILE A 76 15.72 -6.07 10.16
CA ILE A 76 17.11 -5.74 10.49
C ILE A 76 17.70 -4.78 9.45
N GLY A 77 17.51 -5.08 8.17
CA GLY A 77 17.99 -4.25 7.07
C GLY A 77 17.42 -2.82 7.11
N GLN A 78 16.13 -2.67 7.37
CA GLN A 78 15.50 -1.35 7.58
C GLN A 78 16.14 -0.58 8.73
N THR A 79 16.41 -1.26 9.85
CA THR A 79 17.06 -0.65 11.02
C THR A 79 18.45 -0.12 10.68
N PHE A 80 19.28 -0.93 10.03
CA PHE A 80 20.61 -0.51 9.59
C PHE A 80 20.55 0.66 8.61
N SER A 81 19.65 0.61 7.64
CA SER A 81 19.45 1.68 6.68
C SER A 81 19.04 2.99 7.36
N THR A 82 18.16 2.92 8.37
CA THR A 82 17.72 4.11 9.12
C THR A 82 18.90 4.75 9.86
N PHE A 83 19.73 3.99 10.54
CA PHE A 83 20.96 4.52 11.16
C PHE A 83 21.90 5.10 10.13
N PHE A 84 22.09 4.46 8.99
CA PHE A 84 22.98 4.91 7.95
C PHE A 84 22.59 6.29 7.40
N TYR A 85 21.28 6.59 7.28
CA TYR A 85 20.84 7.94 6.89
C TYR A 85 21.32 9.02 7.86
N GLY A 86 21.33 8.75 9.16
CA GLY A 86 21.84 9.68 10.17
C GLY A 86 23.35 9.94 10.04
N PHE A 87 24.10 8.96 9.58
CA PHE A 87 25.56 9.08 9.38
C PHE A 87 25.94 9.63 8.00
N ASN A 88 25.02 9.67 7.05
CA ASN A 88 25.28 10.14 5.68
C ASN A 88 25.77 11.61 5.65
N VAL A 89 25.37 12.43 6.61
CA VAL A 89 25.78 13.83 6.73
C VAL A 89 27.29 14.00 6.90
N PHE A 90 28.00 13.02 7.45
CA PHE A 90 29.45 13.07 7.67
C PHE A 90 30.27 12.79 6.40
N ILE A 91 29.63 12.37 5.31
CA ILE A 91 30.28 12.19 4.01
C ILE A 91 30.49 13.57 3.39
N THR A 92 31.75 14.02 3.32
CA THR A 92 32.12 15.35 2.79
C THR A 92 32.19 15.41 1.27
N ASN A 93 32.52 14.28 0.61
CA ASN A 93 32.59 14.20 -0.85
C ASN A 93 31.19 14.11 -1.43
N GLU A 94 30.82 15.06 -2.29
CA GLU A 94 29.45 15.15 -2.89
C GLU A 94 29.07 13.93 -3.69
N THR A 95 29.98 13.43 -4.54
CA THR A 95 29.72 12.24 -5.36
C THR A 95 29.49 11.01 -4.49
N LEU A 96 30.31 10.82 -3.46
CA LEU A 96 30.16 9.70 -2.52
C LEU A 96 28.88 9.84 -1.70
N PHE A 97 28.49 11.06 -1.31
CA PHE A 97 27.23 11.33 -0.61
C PHE A 97 26.01 10.95 -1.47
N ILE A 98 26.00 11.31 -2.75
CA ILE A 98 24.94 10.97 -3.69
C ILE A 98 24.88 9.45 -3.88
N ILE A 99 26.02 8.80 -4.16
CA ILE A 99 26.08 7.34 -4.34
C ILE A 99 25.60 6.61 -3.08
N ALA A 100 26.06 7.03 -1.91
CA ALA A 100 25.64 6.46 -0.62
C ALA A 100 24.14 6.66 -0.37
N GLY A 101 23.59 7.81 -0.73
CA GLY A 101 22.15 8.11 -0.66
C GLY A 101 21.34 7.15 -1.55
N PHE A 102 21.73 6.98 -2.82
CA PHE A 102 21.09 6.04 -3.74
C PHE A 102 21.20 4.60 -3.24
N ALA A 103 22.39 4.14 -2.90
CA ALA A 103 22.65 2.77 -2.44
C ALA A 103 21.81 2.42 -1.19
N ASN A 104 21.79 3.35 -0.23
CA ASN A 104 20.99 3.16 0.99
C ASN A 104 19.48 3.16 0.69
N ARG A 105 19.01 4.02 -0.21
CA ARG A 105 17.59 4.08 -0.59
C ARG A 105 17.13 2.82 -1.32
N LEU A 106 17.98 2.28 -2.23
CA LEU A 106 17.74 1.01 -2.91
C LEU A 106 17.63 -0.14 -1.90
N PHE A 107 18.58 -0.22 -0.95
CA PHE A 107 18.57 -1.26 0.08
C PHE A 107 17.38 -1.12 1.03
N HIS A 108 17.10 0.08 1.50
CA HIS A 108 15.95 0.37 2.37
C HIS A 108 14.63 0.00 1.70
N GLY A 109 14.43 0.40 0.43
CA GLY A 109 13.23 0.08 -0.32
C GLY A 109 13.05 -1.42 -0.51
N PHE A 110 14.13 -2.15 -0.83
CA PHE A 110 14.05 -3.60 -0.96
C PHE A 110 13.58 -4.26 0.35
N CYS A 111 14.16 -3.86 1.48
CA CYS A 111 13.74 -4.37 2.80
C CYS A 111 12.30 -3.97 3.14
N THR A 112 11.90 -2.71 2.88
CA THR A 112 10.54 -2.23 3.15
C THR A 112 9.50 -2.97 2.31
N GLY A 113 9.77 -3.20 1.03
CA GLY A 113 8.89 -3.95 0.15
C GLY A 113 8.65 -5.38 0.62
N ILE A 114 9.70 -6.08 1.08
CA ILE A 114 9.56 -7.42 1.67
C ILE A 114 8.72 -7.37 2.95
N VAL A 115 8.99 -6.42 3.86
CA VAL A 115 8.24 -6.29 5.12
C VAL A 115 6.76 -6.05 4.83
N ASN A 116 6.43 -5.19 3.87
CA ASN A 116 5.04 -4.92 3.52
C ASN A 116 4.34 -6.16 2.96
N VAL A 117 4.87 -6.79 1.91
CA VAL A 117 4.25 -7.97 1.29
C VAL A 117 4.10 -9.10 2.32
N ALA A 118 5.17 -9.40 3.07
CA ALA A 118 5.15 -10.47 4.06
C ALA A 118 4.18 -10.17 5.22
N SER A 119 4.07 -8.90 5.66
CA SER A 119 3.11 -8.49 6.70
C SER A 119 1.67 -8.74 6.29
N PHE A 120 1.29 -8.37 5.07
CA PHE A 120 -0.06 -8.63 4.54
C PHE A 120 -0.31 -10.11 4.34
N ALA A 121 0.67 -10.87 3.84
CA ALA A 121 0.56 -12.32 3.69
C ALA A 121 0.39 -13.03 5.06
N ILE A 122 1.18 -12.67 6.08
CA ILE A 122 1.03 -13.20 7.44
C ILE A 122 -0.32 -12.80 8.04
N THR A 123 -0.76 -11.54 7.85
CA THR A 123 -2.07 -11.07 8.29
C THR A 123 -3.20 -11.94 7.73
N SER A 124 -3.13 -12.29 6.44
CA SER A 124 -4.12 -13.15 5.77
C SER A 124 -4.08 -14.61 6.25
N GLN A 125 -2.93 -15.10 6.72
CA GLN A 125 -2.80 -16.43 7.31
C GLN A 125 -3.40 -16.51 8.72
N ILE A 126 -3.20 -15.47 9.52
CA ILE A 126 -3.65 -15.41 10.92
C ILE A 126 -5.15 -15.15 11.03
N ASN A 127 -5.73 -14.35 10.13
CA ASN A 127 -7.11 -13.88 10.19
C ASN A 127 -7.92 -14.39 9.00
N LYS A 128 -9.25 -14.59 9.19
CA LYS A 128 -10.18 -15.08 8.16
C LYS A 128 -11.49 -14.30 8.17
N GLY A 129 -12.16 -14.22 7.02
CA GLY A 129 -13.47 -13.57 6.90
C GLY A 129 -13.44 -12.12 7.41
N LYS A 130 -14.38 -11.75 8.27
CA LYS A 130 -14.49 -10.38 8.84
C LYS A 130 -13.29 -9.97 9.70
N GLU A 131 -12.60 -10.93 10.34
CA GLU A 131 -11.37 -10.63 11.08
C GLU A 131 -10.26 -10.18 10.14
N LEU A 132 -10.18 -10.75 8.93
CA LEU A 132 -9.21 -10.33 7.92
C LEU A 132 -9.49 -8.90 7.44
N GLU A 133 -10.74 -8.54 7.18
CA GLU A 133 -11.13 -7.17 6.80
C GLU A 133 -10.67 -6.15 7.84
N THR A 134 -10.97 -6.43 9.11
CA THR A 134 -10.59 -5.57 10.23
C THR A 134 -9.06 -5.50 10.40
N ALA A 135 -8.37 -6.64 10.28
CA ALA A 135 -6.93 -6.72 10.41
C ALA A 135 -6.21 -5.98 9.28
N THR A 136 -6.69 -6.09 8.04
CA THR A 136 -6.20 -5.34 6.89
C THR A 136 -6.39 -3.84 7.09
N GLY A 137 -7.56 -3.42 7.57
CA GLY A 137 -7.81 -2.03 7.92
C GLY A 137 -6.82 -1.49 8.97
N TYR A 138 -6.47 -2.29 9.99
CA TYR A 138 -5.44 -1.90 10.96
C TYR A 138 -4.03 -1.85 10.37
N MET A 139 -3.71 -2.72 9.41
CA MET A 139 -2.43 -2.67 8.70
C MET A 139 -2.29 -1.37 7.91
N GLU A 140 -3.30 -1.03 7.13
CA GLU A 140 -3.33 0.22 6.36
C GLU A 140 -3.31 1.46 7.26
N LEU A 141 -4.11 1.44 8.35
CA LEU A 141 -4.08 2.50 9.35
C LEU A 141 -2.69 2.70 9.94
N SER A 142 -1.99 1.62 10.25
CA SER A 142 -0.65 1.69 10.82
C SER A 142 0.36 2.25 9.81
N TRP A 143 0.22 1.92 8.52
CA TRP A 143 1.00 2.51 7.45
C TRP A 143 0.77 4.02 7.35
N GLY A 144 -0.49 4.46 7.26
CA GLY A 144 -0.85 5.88 7.22
C GLY A 144 -0.38 6.66 8.46
N ALA A 145 -0.50 6.07 9.64
CA ALA A 145 0.00 6.65 10.89
C ALA A 145 1.53 6.83 10.85
N GLY A 146 2.28 5.85 10.34
CA GLY A 146 3.72 5.93 10.18
C GLY A 146 4.15 7.05 9.22
N LEU A 147 3.47 7.15 8.06
CA LEU A 147 3.70 8.21 7.08
C LEU A 147 3.48 9.61 7.65
N THR A 148 2.55 9.75 8.58
CA THR A 148 2.18 11.05 9.18
C THR A 148 3.04 11.41 10.39
N VAL A 149 3.25 10.44 11.28
CA VAL A 149 4.07 10.62 12.49
C VAL A 149 5.54 10.84 12.14
N GLY A 150 6.03 10.18 11.08
CA GLY A 150 7.41 10.29 10.63
C GLY A 150 7.87 11.73 10.43
N PRO A 151 7.32 12.49 9.46
CA PRO A 151 7.71 13.87 9.20
C PRO A 151 7.53 14.81 10.38
N THR A 152 6.48 14.60 11.19
CA THR A 152 6.21 15.42 12.39
C THR A 152 7.27 15.21 13.46
N LEU A 153 7.58 13.96 13.76
CA LEU A 153 8.61 13.58 14.74
C LEU A 153 9.99 14.09 14.32
N ILE A 154 10.28 13.99 13.03
CA ILE A 154 11.55 14.47 12.46
C ILE A 154 11.73 15.96 12.62
N GLY A 155 10.73 16.76 12.31
CA GLY A 155 10.80 18.20 12.50
C GLY A 155 11.17 18.58 13.93
N ILE A 156 10.50 17.97 14.92
CA ILE A 156 10.78 18.20 16.34
C ILE A 156 12.21 17.78 16.73
N LEU A 157 12.61 16.59 16.31
CA LEU A 157 13.94 16.05 16.65
C LEU A 157 15.07 16.78 15.94
N PHE A 158 14.83 17.27 14.72
CA PHE A 158 15.77 18.09 13.99
C PHE A 158 16.05 19.42 14.71
N ASP A 159 15.01 20.08 15.19
CA ASP A 159 15.14 21.32 15.97
C ASP A 159 15.90 21.12 17.28
N LEU A 160 15.83 19.92 17.89
CA LEU A 160 16.50 19.59 19.14
C LEU A 160 17.98 19.21 18.98
N GLY A 161 18.37 18.56 17.88
CA GLY A 161 19.71 17.99 17.75
C GLY A 161 20.23 17.83 16.33
N GLY A 162 19.69 18.59 15.38
CA GLY A 162 20.14 18.61 14.00
C GLY A 162 19.82 17.35 13.21
N TYR A 163 20.48 17.22 12.04
CA TYR A 163 20.16 16.22 11.03
C TYR A 163 20.22 14.77 11.52
N SER A 164 21.24 14.39 12.29
CA SER A 164 21.48 12.98 12.67
C SER A 164 20.54 12.47 13.74
N LEU A 165 20.08 13.32 14.66
CA LEU A 165 19.30 12.93 15.83
C LEU A 165 17.99 12.19 15.47
N PRO A 166 17.18 12.67 14.52
CA PRO A 166 15.96 11.97 14.11
C PRO A 166 16.21 10.52 13.68
N PHE A 167 17.21 10.30 12.83
CA PHE A 167 17.54 8.97 12.30
C PHE A 167 18.07 8.03 13.39
N ILE A 168 18.85 8.55 14.34
CA ILE A 168 19.35 7.76 15.48
C ILE A 168 18.16 7.32 16.37
N ILE A 169 17.27 8.23 16.74
CA ILE A 169 16.12 7.90 17.59
C ILE A 169 15.19 6.92 16.88
N VAL A 170 14.84 7.19 15.62
CA VAL A 170 14.00 6.28 14.85
C VAL A 170 14.70 4.94 14.62
N GLY A 171 16.00 4.94 14.42
CA GLY A 171 16.81 3.72 14.35
C GLY A 171 16.70 2.86 15.61
N PHE A 172 16.72 3.45 16.81
CA PHE A 172 16.47 2.71 18.05
C PHE A 172 15.03 2.22 18.17
N ILE A 173 14.05 3.00 17.71
CA ILE A 173 12.66 2.57 17.66
C ILE A 173 12.50 1.39 16.71
N THR A 174 13.11 1.41 15.52
CA THR A 174 13.07 0.28 14.58
C THR A 174 13.84 -0.94 15.10
N LEU A 175 14.90 -0.74 15.87
CA LEU A 175 15.61 -1.83 16.56
C LEU A 175 14.71 -2.58 17.55
N SER A 176 13.81 -1.89 18.23
CA SER A 176 12.78 -2.54 19.06
C SER A 176 11.86 -3.45 18.23
N GLY A 177 11.59 -3.07 16.98
CA GLY A 177 10.86 -3.88 16.01
C GLY A 177 11.55 -5.21 15.70
N VAL A 178 12.90 -5.22 15.58
CA VAL A 178 13.70 -6.46 15.43
C VAL A 178 13.48 -7.38 16.63
N TYR A 179 13.56 -6.84 17.85
CA TYR A 179 13.34 -7.59 19.07
C TYR A 179 11.96 -8.24 19.11
N TYR A 180 10.89 -7.48 18.83
CA TYR A 180 9.52 -8.00 18.83
C TYR A 180 9.29 -9.02 17.72
N THR A 181 9.86 -8.82 16.52
CA THR A 181 9.80 -9.80 15.42
C THR A 181 10.42 -11.12 15.84
N TYR A 182 11.62 -11.08 16.41
CA TYR A 182 12.29 -12.29 16.86
C TYR A 182 11.52 -12.99 17.99
N TYR A 183 11.13 -12.25 19.02
CA TYR A 183 10.57 -12.85 20.23
C TYR A 183 9.14 -13.36 20.07
N ILE A 184 8.32 -12.73 19.25
CA ILE A 184 6.88 -13.06 19.16
C ILE A 184 6.56 -13.83 17.87
N LEU A 185 7.11 -13.43 16.73
CA LEU A 185 6.83 -14.12 15.48
C LEU A 185 7.75 -15.32 15.27
N TYR A 186 9.05 -15.09 15.33
CA TYR A 186 10.04 -16.12 14.99
C TYR A 186 10.12 -17.23 16.04
N LYS A 187 10.16 -16.90 17.34
CA LYS A 187 10.22 -17.90 18.40
C LYS A 187 8.94 -18.73 18.50
N ALA A 188 7.78 -18.10 18.32
CA ALA A 188 6.49 -18.80 18.32
C ALA A 188 6.35 -19.76 17.14
N ASP A 189 6.90 -19.40 15.98
CA ASP A 189 6.89 -20.27 14.80
C ASP A 189 7.87 -21.44 14.92
N LEU A 190 9.06 -21.22 15.48
CA LEU A 190 10.00 -22.31 15.79
C LEU A 190 9.38 -23.33 16.74
N GLU A 191 8.70 -22.87 17.81
CA GLU A 191 8.03 -23.76 18.75
C GLU A 191 6.86 -24.53 18.10
N LYS A 192 6.25 -23.97 17.08
CA LYS A 192 5.20 -24.63 16.28
C LYS A 192 5.79 -25.60 15.28
N LEU A 193 6.85 -25.22 14.57
CA LEU A 193 7.58 -26.08 13.63
C LEU A 193 8.19 -27.29 14.34
N GLU A 194 8.73 -27.14 15.55
CA GLU A 194 9.21 -28.27 16.36
C GLU A 194 8.08 -29.21 16.80
N ARG A 195 6.86 -28.74 16.94
CA ARG A 195 5.67 -29.57 17.20
C ARG A 195 5.16 -30.23 15.92
N ASP A 196 5.14 -29.51 14.81
CA ASP A 196 4.59 -29.98 13.54
C ASP A 196 5.59 -30.89 12.79
N SER A 197 6.91 -30.71 12.94
CA SER A 197 7.94 -31.56 12.34
C SER A 197 7.89 -33.00 12.88
N LYS A 198 7.33 -33.22 14.07
CA LYS A 198 7.02 -34.57 14.60
C LYS A 198 5.80 -35.20 13.92
N ILE A 199 5.02 -34.44 13.15
CA ILE A 199 3.82 -34.88 12.45
C ILE A 199 4.06 -34.94 10.92
N GLU A 200 4.99 -34.15 10.37
CA GLU A 200 5.24 -33.96 8.92
C GLU A 200 6.31 -34.87 8.32
N GLU A 201 7.01 -35.71 9.06
CA GLU A 201 7.87 -36.73 8.47
C GLU A 201 7.12 -37.71 7.55
N ASP A 202 5.79 -37.78 7.67
CA ASP A 202 4.93 -38.65 6.86
C ASP A 202 4.32 -38.01 5.59
N ILE A 203 4.44 -36.71 5.37
CA ILE A 203 3.76 -36.00 4.24
C ILE A 203 4.69 -35.41 3.17
N ASN A 204 6.00 -35.29 3.44
CA ASN A 204 6.93 -34.47 2.64
C ASN A 204 7.53 -35.10 1.38
N ASN A 205 7.01 -36.20 0.86
CA ASN A 205 7.51 -36.78 -0.40
C ASN A 205 6.78 -36.30 -1.68
N THR A 206 5.88 -35.34 -1.62
CA THR A 206 5.02 -34.99 -2.77
C THR A 206 5.11 -33.54 -3.31
N GLU A 207 5.82 -32.61 -2.65
CA GLU A 207 5.74 -31.17 -3.01
C GLU A 207 7.00 -30.53 -3.62
N LEU A 208 8.03 -31.28 -4.04
CA LEU A 208 9.32 -30.73 -4.52
C LEU A 208 9.40 -30.39 -6.03
N ASN A 209 8.30 -30.32 -6.76
CA ASN A 209 8.34 -30.19 -8.24
C ASN A 209 7.78 -28.90 -8.86
N ASN A 210 7.73 -27.74 -8.16
CA ASN A 210 6.99 -26.60 -8.69
C ASN A 210 7.74 -25.26 -8.81
N GLU A 211 9.00 -25.24 -9.32
CA GLU A 211 9.64 -23.97 -9.71
C GLU A 211 9.04 -23.35 -11.01
N ASN A 212 8.52 -24.18 -11.90
CA ASN A 212 7.85 -23.71 -13.11
C ASN A 212 6.42 -23.17 -12.85
N ASP A 213 5.71 -23.66 -11.85
CA ASP A 213 4.36 -23.21 -11.49
C ASP A 213 4.31 -21.76 -11.03
N ASN A 214 5.39 -21.23 -10.44
CA ASN A 214 5.39 -19.88 -9.90
C ASN A 214 5.39 -18.77 -10.98
N LYS A 215 6.12 -18.96 -12.10
CA LYS A 215 6.12 -17.97 -13.20
C LYS A 215 4.78 -17.97 -13.94
N GLU A 216 4.21 -19.12 -14.19
CA GLU A 216 2.88 -19.24 -14.77
C GLU A 216 1.80 -18.68 -13.85
N SER A 217 1.98 -18.78 -12.54
CA SER A 217 1.07 -18.25 -11.51
C SER A 217 0.91 -16.73 -11.54
N TYR A 218 2.01 -15.96 -11.56
CA TYR A 218 1.94 -14.49 -11.63
C TYR A 218 1.31 -14.01 -12.95
N ILE A 219 1.71 -14.64 -14.07
CA ILE A 219 1.20 -14.28 -15.39
C ILE A 219 -0.30 -14.60 -15.50
N SER A 220 -0.76 -15.71 -14.93
CA SER A 220 -2.17 -16.08 -14.95
C SER A 220 -3.04 -15.11 -14.16
N VAL A 221 -2.56 -14.62 -13.01
CA VAL A 221 -3.26 -13.61 -12.20
C VAL A 221 -3.32 -12.27 -12.91
N LEU A 222 -2.22 -11.83 -13.52
CA LEU A 222 -2.17 -10.57 -14.27
C LEU A 222 -3.00 -10.64 -15.58
N LYS A 223 -3.20 -11.81 -16.15
CA LYS A 223 -4.09 -12.00 -17.32
C LYS A 223 -5.57 -12.06 -16.96
N TYR A 224 -5.90 -12.24 -15.67
CA TYR A 224 -7.28 -12.29 -15.23
C TYR A 224 -7.87 -10.87 -15.16
N PRO A 225 -8.88 -10.52 -16.00
CA PRO A 225 -9.33 -9.14 -16.13
C PRO A 225 -9.74 -8.45 -14.81
N PRO A 226 -10.44 -9.10 -13.86
CA PRO A 226 -10.75 -8.46 -12.57
C PRO A 226 -9.50 -8.00 -11.83
N THR A 227 -8.39 -8.73 -11.88
CA THR A 227 -7.12 -8.34 -11.24
C THR A 227 -6.58 -7.04 -11.83
N ILE A 228 -6.61 -6.91 -13.18
CA ILE A 228 -6.13 -5.71 -13.86
C ILE A 228 -6.95 -4.49 -13.45
N TYR A 229 -8.28 -4.62 -13.42
CA TYR A 229 -9.15 -3.51 -13.01
C TYR A 229 -8.95 -3.12 -11.55
N LEU A 230 -8.79 -4.09 -10.64
CA LEU A 230 -8.51 -3.83 -9.22
C LEU A 230 -7.13 -3.18 -9.02
N ALA A 231 -6.12 -3.64 -9.75
CA ALA A 231 -4.79 -3.04 -9.74
C ALA A 231 -4.81 -1.58 -10.23
N LEU A 232 -5.52 -1.32 -11.34
CA LEU A 232 -5.71 0.03 -11.86
C LEU A 232 -6.50 0.93 -10.90
N CYS A 233 -7.48 0.38 -10.15
CA CYS A 233 -8.19 1.14 -9.11
C CYS A 233 -7.22 1.71 -8.07
N LEU A 234 -6.26 0.91 -7.60
CA LEU A 234 -5.26 1.34 -6.63
C LEU A 234 -4.32 2.41 -7.22
N ILE A 235 -3.87 2.24 -8.46
CA ILE A 235 -3.02 3.21 -9.13
C ILE A 235 -3.75 4.56 -9.29
N ILE A 236 -5.02 4.52 -9.71
CA ILE A 236 -5.84 5.74 -9.90
C ILE A 236 -6.22 6.39 -8.57
N GLU A 237 -6.46 5.60 -7.53
CA GLU A 237 -6.73 6.12 -6.19
C GLU A 237 -5.53 6.91 -5.67
N LEU A 238 -4.32 6.38 -5.80
CA LEU A 238 -3.12 7.11 -5.42
C LEU A 238 -2.90 8.38 -6.24
N ASN A 239 -3.39 8.44 -7.47
CA ASN A 239 -3.40 9.69 -8.24
C ASN A 239 -4.17 10.82 -7.52
N THR A 240 -5.27 10.50 -6.85
CA THR A 240 -6.06 11.51 -6.09
C THR A 240 -5.36 11.96 -4.81
N LEU A 241 -4.47 11.14 -4.25
CA LEU A 241 -3.67 11.45 -3.08
C LEU A 241 -2.34 12.13 -3.43
N ALA A 242 -1.58 11.49 -4.33
CA ALA A 242 -0.17 11.83 -4.48
C ALA A 242 0.07 13.11 -5.29
N PHE A 243 -0.91 13.57 -6.09
CA PHE A 243 -0.74 14.77 -6.91
C PHE A 243 -0.41 16.03 -6.09
N TYR A 244 -0.98 16.17 -4.91
CA TYR A 244 -0.81 17.37 -4.09
C TYR A 244 0.33 17.28 -3.07
N VAL A 245 0.77 16.06 -2.72
CA VAL A 245 1.75 15.84 -1.65
C VAL A 245 3.02 16.69 -1.82
N PRO A 246 3.69 16.72 -3.00
CA PRO A 246 4.90 17.51 -3.17
C PRO A 246 4.68 19.02 -3.30
N THR A 247 3.46 19.45 -3.60
CA THR A 247 3.17 20.84 -4.03
C THR A 247 2.26 21.62 -3.10
N LEU A 248 1.47 20.94 -2.27
CA LEU A 248 0.47 21.54 -1.37
C LEU A 248 1.06 22.57 -0.41
N VAL A 249 2.21 22.25 0.22
CA VAL A 249 2.84 23.13 1.21
C VAL A 249 3.21 24.48 0.57
N ASN A 250 3.80 24.44 -0.62
CA ASN A 250 4.15 25.64 -1.35
C ASN A 250 2.89 26.41 -1.77
N TYR A 251 1.86 25.72 -2.28
CA TYR A 251 0.59 26.33 -2.64
C TYR A 251 -0.09 27.01 -1.44
N LEU A 252 -0.13 26.39 -0.26
CA LEU A 252 -0.69 26.99 0.95
C LEU A 252 0.10 28.21 1.43
N LYS A 253 1.42 28.17 1.31
CA LYS A 253 2.29 29.30 1.63
C LYS A 253 2.06 30.47 0.69
N ASP A 254 2.05 30.21 -0.62
CA ASP A 254 1.97 31.26 -1.64
C ASP A 254 0.57 31.87 -1.76
N SER A 255 -0.48 31.07 -1.56
CA SER A 255 -1.88 31.50 -1.74
C SER A 255 -2.57 31.98 -0.47
N PHE A 256 -2.14 31.52 0.71
CA PHE A 256 -2.82 31.78 1.99
C PHE A 256 -1.89 32.26 3.10
N ASP A 257 -0.60 32.47 2.82
CA ASP A 257 0.43 32.89 3.78
C ASP A 257 0.52 31.94 5.01
N ILE A 258 0.27 30.64 4.79
CA ILE A 258 0.35 29.61 5.82
C ILE A 258 1.79 29.12 5.95
N SER A 259 2.35 29.16 7.18
CA SER A 259 3.72 28.70 7.41
C SER A 259 3.86 27.20 7.08
N THR A 260 5.05 26.79 6.63
CA THR A 260 5.36 25.39 6.27
C THR A 260 4.99 24.40 7.39
N SER A 261 5.28 24.75 8.65
CA SER A 261 4.93 23.89 9.79
C SER A 261 3.42 23.70 9.96
N LYS A 262 2.62 24.76 9.78
CA LYS A 262 1.15 24.67 9.83
C LYS A 262 0.60 23.91 8.62
N ALA A 263 1.15 24.14 7.42
CA ALA A 263 0.75 23.43 6.20
C ALA A 263 1.02 21.91 6.32
N SER A 264 2.11 21.51 6.96
CA SER A 264 2.42 20.10 7.21
C SER A 264 1.40 19.41 8.13
N LEU A 265 0.76 20.14 9.05
CA LEU A 265 -0.30 19.59 9.90
C LEU A 265 -1.58 19.24 9.10
N PHE A 266 -1.76 19.78 7.90
CA PHE A 266 -2.93 19.46 7.08
C PHE A 266 -2.94 17.99 6.66
N PHE A 267 -1.77 17.38 6.47
CA PHE A 267 -1.66 15.95 6.17
C PHE A 267 -2.16 15.04 7.30
N LEU A 268 -2.18 15.53 8.56
CA LEU A 268 -2.79 14.79 9.69
C LEU A 268 -4.29 14.55 9.45
N LEU A 269 -4.97 15.43 8.74
CA LEU A 269 -6.40 15.29 8.46
C LEU A 269 -6.69 14.11 7.55
N SER A 270 -5.84 13.84 6.55
CA SER A 270 -5.95 12.64 5.71
C SER A 270 -5.87 11.39 6.56
N THR A 271 -4.88 11.29 7.45
CA THR A 271 -4.76 10.15 8.36
C THR A 271 -5.99 10.01 9.27
N PHE A 272 -6.52 11.12 9.78
CA PHE A 272 -7.72 11.10 10.60
C PHE A 272 -8.96 10.63 9.83
N GLY A 273 -9.13 11.08 8.59
CA GLY A 273 -10.16 10.58 7.68
C GLY A 273 -10.05 9.08 7.45
N TYR A 274 -8.83 8.59 7.24
CA TYR A 274 -8.54 7.16 7.07
C TYR A 274 -8.91 6.36 8.35
N VAL A 275 -8.50 6.83 9.52
CA VAL A 275 -8.86 6.21 10.83
C VAL A 275 -10.37 6.08 10.97
N LEU A 276 -11.13 7.13 10.67
CA LEU A 276 -12.59 7.07 10.74
C LEU A 276 -13.16 6.08 9.74
N CYS A 277 -12.62 6.00 8.53
CA CYS A 277 -13.03 5.02 7.54
C CYS A 277 -12.86 3.59 8.07
N THR A 278 -11.72 3.26 8.70
CA THR A 278 -11.48 1.91 9.24
C THR A 278 -12.49 1.48 10.30
N GLN A 279 -13.10 2.43 11.01
CA GLN A 279 -14.13 2.12 12.01
C GLN A 279 -15.49 1.80 11.37
N VAL A 280 -15.79 2.38 10.21
CA VAL A 280 -17.10 2.22 9.56
C VAL A 280 -17.08 1.27 8.36
N ILE A 281 -15.90 0.91 7.85
CA ILE A 281 -15.77 0.13 6.62
C ILE A 281 -16.49 -1.23 6.71
N ASN A 282 -16.43 -1.91 7.85
CA ASN A 282 -17.13 -3.17 8.07
C ASN A 282 -18.65 -3.03 7.96
N THR A 283 -19.20 -1.88 8.36
CA THR A 283 -20.62 -1.60 8.19
C THR A 283 -20.97 -1.36 6.71
N ILE A 284 -20.11 -0.64 6.00
CA ILE A 284 -20.27 -0.34 4.58
C ILE A 284 -20.18 -1.62 3.74
N THR A 285 -19.20 -2.48 4.00
CA THR A 285 -19.02 -3.77 3.28
C THR A 285 -20.14 -4.78 3.56
N ASN A 286 -20.82 -4.67 4.70
CA ASN A 286 -22.03 -5.48 4.97
C ASN A 286 -23.27 -5.01 4.18
N LEU A 287 -23.35 -3.72 3.87
CA LEU A 287 -24.49 -3.12 3.16
C LEU A 287 -24.33 -3.16 1.65
N PHE A 288 -23.10 -3.07 1.17
CA PHE A 288 -22.78 -2.96 -0.24
C PHE A 288 -21.72 -4.00 -0.64
N ASN A 289 -21.79 -4.46 -1.89
CA ASN A 289 -20.74 -5.28 -2.48
C ASN A 289 -19.46 -4.46 -2.66
N ASN A 290 -18.29 -5.06 -2.41
CA ASN A 290 -16.99 -4.42 -2.52
C ASN A 290 -16.76 -3.69 -3.85
N PHE A 291 -17.18 -4.27 -4.97
CA PHE A 291 -17.08 -3.62 -6.28
C PHE A 291 -17.90 -2.33 -6.38
N LYS A 292 -19.09 -2.27 -5.75
CA LYS A 292 -19.88 -1.04 -5.68
C LYS A 292 -19.18 0.01 -4.81
N ILE A 293 -18.58 -0.43 -3.71
CA ILE A 293 -17.83 0.46 -2.82
C ILE A 293 -16.65 1.09 -3.56
N ILE A 294 -15.86 0.29 -4.28
CA ILE A 294 -14.75 0.75 -5.12
C ILE A 294 -15.25 1.72 -6.20
N PHE A 295 -16.35 1.38 -6.89
CA PHE A 295 -16.95 2.24 -7.92
C PHE A 295 -17.30 3.64 -7.37
N TYR A 296 -18.05 3.69 -6.27
CA TYR A 296 -18.39 4.98 -5.64
C TYR A 296 -17.18 5.69 -5.03
N GLY A 297 -16.20 4.94 -4.55
CA GLY A 297 -14.93 5.45 -4.03
C GLY A 297 -14.16 6.26 -5.08
N LEU A 298 -14.08 5.77 -6.33
CA LEU A 298 -13.43 6.50 -7.44
C LEU A 298 -14.08 7.87 -7.70
N PHE A 299 -15.40 7.95 -7.70
CA PHE A 299 -16.10 9.24 -7.88
C PHE A 299 -15.97 10.16 -6.65
N PHE A 300 -15.93 9.56 -5.46
CA PHE A 300 -15.75 10.32 -4.23
C PHE A 300 -14.33 10.91 -4.16
N GLY A 301 -13.28 10.16 -4.53
CA GLY A 301 -11.92 10.68 -4.67
C GLY A 301 -11.82 11.81 -5.71
N ALA A 302 -12.45 11.63 -6.87
CA ALA A 302 -12.55 12.69 -7.86
C ALA A 302 -13.19 13.98 -7.29
N PHE A 303 -14.23 13.83 -6.49
CA PHE A 303 -14.89 14.96 -5.82
C PHE A 303 -13.96 15.63 -4.80
N CYS A 304 -13.18 14.85 -4.02
CA CYS A 304 -12.21 15.39 -3.07
C CYS A 304 -11.15 16.27 -3.75
N CYS A 305 -10.68 15.89 -4.94
CA CYS A 305 -9.72 16.69 -5.70
C CYS A 305 -10.21 18.12 -5.97
N LEU A 306 -11.52 18.31 -6.22
CA LEU A 306 -12.11 19.64 -6.45
C LEU A 306 -12.12 20.51 -5.17
N PHE A 307 -12.16 19.88 -4.00
CA PHE A 307 -12.06 20.58 -2.72
C PHE A 307 -10.61 20.93 -2.37
N ILE A 308 -9.66 20.02 -2.64
CA ILE A 308 -8.23 20.25 -2.37
C ILE A 308 -7.69 21.41 -3.20
N ALA A 309 -8.21 21.59 -4.41
CA ALA A 309 -7.80 22.69 -5.29
C ALA A 309 -9.03 23.48 -5.77
N PRO A 310 -9.66 24.29 -4.89
CA PRO A 310 -10.85 25.05 -5.23
C PRO A 310 -10.54 26.06 -6.33
N MET A 311 -11.35 26.04 -7.41
CA MET A 311 -11.28 27.00 -8.51
C MET A 311 -12.67 27.36 -8.99
N GLY A 312 -12.94 28.65 -9.03
CA GLY A 312 -14.10 29.26 -9.72
C GLY A 312 -15.50 28.90 -9.21
N ILE A 313 -15.73 27.63 -8.89
CA ILE A 313 -17.02 27.13 -8.38
C ILE A 313 -17.07 27.21 -6.85
N LEU A 314 -15.94 26.99 -6.18
CA LEU A 314 -15.80 27.06 -4.72
C LEU A 314 -15.06 28.34 -4.32
N PRO A 315 -15.42 28.96 -3.19
CA PRO A 315 -14.68 30.10 -2.66
C PRO A 315 -13.21 29.76 -2.44
N HIS A 316 -12.31 30.70 -2.71
CA HIS A 316 -10.88 30.57 -2.46
C HIS A 316 -10.60 30.63 -0.96
N SER A 317 -10.73 29.49 -0.29
CA SER A 317 -10.54 29.35 1.15
C SER A 317 -9.84 28.03 1.50
N TYR A 318 -8.85 28.10 2.39
CA TYR A 318 -8.14 26.91 2.88
C TYR A 318 -9.05 25.94 3.64
N ILE A 319 -10.24 26.34 4.09
CA ILE A 319 -11.20 25.46 4.76
C ILE A 319 -11.67 24.35 3.82
N PHE A 320 -11.89 24.64 2.53
CA PHE A 320 -12.25 23.62 1.56
C PHE A 320 -11.11 22.63 1.35
N ILE A 321 -9.87 23.10 1.35
CA ILE A 321 -8.68 22.23 1.28
C ILE A 321 -8.62 21.28 2.47
N LEU A 322 -8.86 21.76 3.69
CA LEU A 322 -8.92 20.91 4.89
C LEU A 322 -10.00 19.83 4.76
N ILE A 323 -11.19 20.20 4.30
CA ILE A 323 -12.29 19.24 4.08
C ILE A 323 -11.90 18.24 3.00
N GLY A 324 -11.32 18.69 1.89
CA GLY A 324 -10.87 17.83 0.80
C GLY A 324 -9.85 16.81 1.24
N ILE A 325 -8.82 17.22 1.98
CA ILE A 325 -7.76 16.34 2.50
C ILE A 325 -8.33 15.31 3.49
N PHE A 326 -9.24 15.74 4.38
CA PHE A 326 -9.92 14.84 5.31
C PHE A 326 -10.74 13.77 4.56
N CYS A 327 -11.55 14.20 3.58
CA CYS A 327 -12.37 13.28 2.76
C CYS A 327 -11.49 12.37 1.91
N GLU A 328 -10.35 12.85 1.42
CA GLU A 328 -9.40 12.04 0.66
C GLU A 328 -8.83 10.89 1.50
N GLY A 329 -8.44 11.15 2.75
CA GLY A 329 -8.05 10.09 3.67
C GLY A 329 -9.15 9.04 3.87
N PHE A 330 -10.41 9.46 3.94
CA PHE A 330 -11.55 8.55 4.00
C PHE A 330 -11.69 7.72 2.72
N THR A 331 -11.45 8.33 1.54
CA THR A 331 -11.44 7.66 0.25
C THR A 331 -10.43 6.53 0.18
N GLN A 332 -9.22 6.75 0.70
CA GLN A 332 -8.17 5.71 0.74
C GLN A 332 -8.66 4.44 1.46
N GLY A 333 -9.30 4.57 2.61
CA GLY A 333 -9.84 3.43 3.34
C GLY A 333 -10.95 2.71 2.56
N ILE A 334 -11.84 3.46 1.91
CA ILE A 334 -12.91 2.91 1.06
C ILE A 334 -12.35 2.15 -0.15
N MET A 335 -11.21 2.59 -0.69
CA MET A 335 -10.62 1.98 -1.88
C MET A 335 -9.70 0.80 -1.51
N ASN A 336 -8.77 1.00 -0.59
CA ASN A 336 -7.72 0.03 -0.31
C ASN A 336 -8.25 -1.26 0.33
N ILE A 337 -9.11 -1.14 1.35
CA ILE A 337 -9.57 -2.32 2.11
C ILE A 337 -10.41 -3.26 1.23
N PRO A 338 -11.49 -2.81 0.53
CA PRO A 338 -12.26 -3.70 -0.33
C PRO A 338 -11.45 -4.24 -1.51
N THR A 339 -10.53 -3.45 -2.08
CA THR A 339 -9.70 -3.88 -3.20
C THR A 339 -8.76 -5.01 -2.80
N PHE A 340 -8.13 -4.95 -1.63
CA PHE A 340 -7.30 -6.04 -1.11
C PHE A 340 -8.11 -7.32 -0.89
N ILE A 341 -9.33 -7.19 -0.33
CA ILE A 341 -10.23 -8.33 -0.11
C ILE A 341 -10.60 -8.98 -1.43
N GLU A 342 -10.97 -8.20 -2.44
CA GLU A 342 -11.33 -8.74 -3.77
C GLU A 342 -10.13 -9.38 -4.48
N LEU A 343 -8.93 -8.80 -4.38
CA LEU A 343 -7.71 -9.45 -4.87
C LEU A 343 -7.47 -10.79 -4.18
N THR A 344 -7.68 -10.88 -2.86
CA THR A 344 -7.56 -12.13 -2.11
C THR A 344 -8.61 -13.16 -2.55
N ASN A 345 -9.83 -12.72 -2.86
CA ASN A 345 -10.89 -13.59 -3.40
C ASN A 345 -10.53 -14.14 -4.79
N VAL A 346 -9.91 -13.31 -5.63
CA VAL A 346 -9.35 -13.73 -6.92
C VAL A 346 -8.26 -14.77 -6.74
N GLY A 347 -7.33 -14.56 -5.80
CA GLY A 347 -6.29 -15.54 -5.48
C GLY A 347 -6.85 -16.89 -5.06
N LYS A 348 -7.88 -16.92 -4.21
CA LYS A 348 -8.59 -18.16 -3.80
C LYS A 348 -9.24 -18.87 -4.99
N LYS A 349 -9.80 -18.11 -5.94
CA LYS A 349 -10.43 -18.65 -7.14
C LYS A 349 -9.43 -19.27 -8.11
N LEU A 350 -8.29 -18.63 -8.29
CA LEU A 350 -7.27 -19.07 -9.26
C LEU A 350 -6.38 -20.20 -8.72
N PHE A 351 -6.16 -20.26 -7.42
CA PHE A 351 -5.27 -21.23 -6.76
C PHE A 351 -5.99 -22.05 -5.66
N PRO A 352 -7.05 -22.83 -5.97
CA PRO A 352 -7.88 -23.49 -4.96
C PRO A 352 -7.10 -24.48 -4.08
N HIS A 353 -6.00 -25.05 -4.59
CA HIS A 353 -5.21 -26.08 -3.91
C HIS A 353 -3.93 -25.53 -3.24
N ASN A 354 -3.45 -24.34 -3.58
CA ASN A 354 -2.21 -23.77 -3.04
C ASN A 354 -2.51 -22.57 -2.13
N LYS A 355 -2.69 -22.82 -0.83
CA LYS A 355 -3.01 -21.79 0.18
C LYS A 355 -2.01 -20.64 0.22
N ARG A 356 -0.72 -20.91 -0.06
CA ARG A 356 0.32 -19.90 -0.05
C ARG A 356 0.17 -18.95 -1.23
N LEU A 357 0.02 -19.47 -2.45
CA LEU A 357 -0.18 -18.64 -3.64
C LEU A 357 -1.47 -17.83 -3.59
N GLN A 358 -2.53 -18.36 -2.90
CA GLN A 358 -3.79 -17.64 -2.67
C GLN A 358 -3.59 -16.31 -1.94
N LEU A 359 -2.54 -16.16 -1.15
CA LEU A 359 -2.32 -15.02 -0.26
C LEU A 359 -1.13 -14.16 -0.72
N ASP A 360 -0.01 -14.79 -1.08
CA ASP A 360 1.23 -14.10 -1.43
C ASP A 360 1.09 -13.33 -2.75
N ILE A 361 0.42 -13.90 -3.76
CA ILE A 361 0.28 -13.25 -5.06
C ILE A 361 -0.66 -12.03 -5.00
N PRO A 362 -1.87 -12.12 -4.43
CA PRO A 362 -2.72 -10.94 -4.23
C PRO A 362 -2.05 -9.83 -3.42
N ALA A 363 -1.32 -10.17 -2.36
CA ALA A 363 -0.57 -9.20 -1.57
C ALA A 363 0.54 -8.52 -2.40
N SER A 364 1.22 -9.28 -3.26
CA SER A 364 2.22 -8.72 -4.18
C SER A 364 1.59 -7.79 -5.21
N VAL A 365 0.47 -8.19 -5.85
CA VAL A 365 -0.25 -7.36 -6.82
C VAL A 365 -0.74 -6.06 -6.18
N PHE A 366 -1.29 -6.13 -4.98
CA PHE A 366 -1.73 -4.97 -4.23
C PHE A 366 -0.58 -3.99 -4.00
N ASN A 367 0.54 -4.46 -3.45
CA ASN A 367 1.70 -3.62 -3.16
C ASN A 367 2.37 -3.07 -4.43
N ILE A 368 2.48 -3.86 -5.50
CA ILE A 368 3.03 -3.39 -6.79
C ILE A 368 2.18 -2.24 -7.33
N SER A 369 0.85 -2.40 -7.32
CA SER A 369 -0.08 -1.38 -7.81
C SER A 369 0.01 -0.09 -6.99
N PHE A 370 0.09 -0.23 -5.65
CA PHE A 370 0.29 0.89 -4.74
C PHE A 370 1.58 1.65 -5.05
N TYR A 371 2.72 0.96 -5.14
CA TYR A 371 4.00 1.61 -5.42
C TYR A 371 4.11 2.16 -6.84
N LEU A 372 3.41 1.59 -7.81
CA LEU A 372 3.33 2.16 -9.16
C LEU A 372 2.60 3.50 -9.17
N GLY A 373 1.49 3.60 -8.47
CA GLY A 373 0.77 4.87 -8.29
C GLY A 373 1.66 5.90 -7.61
N ASP A 374 2.27 5.54 -6.47
CA ASP A 374 3.15 6.42 -5.69
C ASP A 374 4.47 6.82 -6.41
N LEU A 375 4.88 6.06 -7.44
CA LEU A 375 6.01 6.41 -8.30
C LEU A 375 5.63 7.43 -9.37
N ILE A 376 4.50 7.23 -10.01
CA ILE A 376 4.11 7.97 -11.22
C ILE A 376 3.48 9.34 -10.86
N GLU A 377 2.59 9.36 -9.89
CA GLU A 377 1.72 10.49 -9.64
C GLU A 377 2.40 11.74 -9.07
N PRO A 378 3.33 11.66 -8.11
CA PRO A 378 4.05 12.86 -7.64
C PRO A 378 4.86 13.53 -8.74
N VAL A 379 5.36 12.74 -9.70
CA VAL A 379 6.12 13.24 -10.85
C VAL A 379 5.20 13.98 -11.81
N ILE A 380 4.07 13.37 -12.18
CA ILE A 380 3.08 13.99 -13.08
C ILE A 380 2.46 15.22 -12.42
N GLY A 381 2.01 15.10 -11.16
CA GLY A 381 1.39 16.19 -10.41
C GLY A 381 2.33 17.39 -10.25
N SER A 382 3.60 17.15 -9.92
CA SER A 382 4.61 18.20 -9.83
C SER A 382 4.88 18.84 -11.19
N TRP A 383 5.00 18.04 -12.26
CA TRP A 383 5.21 18.55 -13.61
C TRP A 383 4.07 19.44 -14.07
N ILE A 384 2.82 19.03 -13.87
CA ILE A 384 1.63 19.82 -14.21
C ILE A 384 1.61 21.11 -13.37
N THR A 385 1.87 21.02 -12.07
CA THR A 385 1.87 22.18 -11.17
C THR A 385 2.94 23.20 -11.56
N THR A 386 4.13 22.73 -11.96
CA THR A 386 5.25 23.62 -12.34
C THR A 386 5.01 24.32 -13.69
N ASN A 387 4.42 23.63 -14.67
CA ASN A 387 4.23 24.17 -16.01
C ASN A 387 2.90 24.93 -16.19
N PHE A 388 1.93 24.66 -15.30
CA PHE A 388 0.61 25.30 -15.35
C PHE A 388 0.27 25.89 -13.98
N TYR A 389 -0.62 25.29 -13.23
CA TYR A 389 -1.05 25.71 -11.91
C TYR A 389 -1.38 24.49 -11.04
N PHE A 390 -1.31 24.64 -9.71
CA PHE A 390 -1.69 23.58 -8.75
C PHE A 390 -3.09 23.00 -9.02
N GLN A 391 -4.04 23.84 -9.38
CA GLN A 391 -5.42 23.43 -9.69
C GLN A 391 -5.51 22.50 -10.91
N MET A 392 -4.63 22.67 -11.89
CA MET A 392 -4.62 21.80 -13.08
C MET A 392 -4.23 20.38 -12.77
N SER A 393 -3.33 20.16 -11.79
CA SER A 393 -2.99 18.81 -11.33
C SER A 393 -4.19 18.13 -10.66
N ALA A 394 -4.98 18.87 -9.88
CA ALA A 394 -6.22 18.36 -9.29
C ALA A 394 -7.28 18.00 -10.33
N TYR A 395 -7.45 18.84 -11.36
CA TYR A 395 -8.39 18.53 -12.45
C TYR A 395 -7.97 17.33 -13.26
N PHE A 396 -6.67 17.16 -13.47
CA PHE A 396 -6.14 15.97 -14.13
C PHE A 396 -6.45 14.73 -13.31
N ALA A 397 -6.20 14.74 -12.00
CA ALA A 397 -6.50 13.65 -11.09
C ALA A 397 -8.02 13.34 -11.07
N CYS A 398 -8.86 14.38 -10.96
CA CYS A 398 -10.31 14.25 -11.04
C CYS A 398 -10.77 13.61 -12.36
N PHE A 399 -10.27 14.09 -13.48
CA PHE A 399 -10.61 13.59 -14.82
C PHE A 399 -10.22 12.11 -14.96
N LEU A 400 -9.02 11.72 -14.57
CA LEU A 400 -8.59 10.32 -14.62
C LEU A 400 -9.48 9.42 -13.77
N SER A 401 -9.81 9.84 -12.55
CA SER A 401 -10.65 9.05 -11.63
C SER A 401 -12.07 8.89 -12.16
N VAL A 402 -12.66 9.94 -12.75
CA VAL A 402 -13.99 9.86 -13.39
C VAL A 402 -13.97 8.95 -14.61
N CYS A 403 -13.01 9.15 -15.53
CA CYS A 403 -12.91 8.33 -16.75
C CYS A 403 -12.72 6.85 -16.41
N PHE A 404 -11.85 6.56 -15.45
CA PHE A 404 -11.63 5.17 -15.03
C PHE A 404 -12.83 4.63 -14.24
N GLY A 405 -13.48 5.44 -13.40
CA GLY A 405 -14.71 5.06 -12.72
C GLY A 405 -15.81 4.63 -13.66
N ILE A 406 -15.99 5.35 -14.79
CA ILE A 406 -16.94 4.97 -15.85
C ILE A 406 -16.54 3.63 -16.50
N ALA A 407 -15.25 3.48 -16.86
CA ALA A 407 -14.74 2.24 -17.45
C ALA A 407 -14.88 1.04 -16.50
N PHE A 408 -14.58 1.21 -15.22
CA PHE A 408 -14.75 0.19 -14.19
C PHE A 408 -16.23 -0.19 -14.01
N GLY A 409 -17.12 0.80 -13.95
CA GLY A 409 -18.56 0.55 -13.83
C GLY A 409 -19.13 -0.20 -15.02
N TRP A 410 -18.70 0.15 -16.25
CA TRP A 410 -19.11 -0.55 -17.46
C TRP A 410 -18.63 -2.02 -17.47
N TYR A 411 -17.35 -2.25 -17.12
CA TYR A 411 -16.81 -3.60 -17.01
C TYR A 411 -17.56 -4.44 -15.98
N PHE A 412 -17.75 -3.90 -14.79
CA PHE A 412 -18.39 -4.59 -13.68
C PHE A 412 -19.87 -4.92 -13.96
N THR A 413 -20.60 -3.99 -14.60
CA THR A 413 -22.00 -4.25 -14.99
C THR A 413 -22.10 -5.38 -16.00
N ASN A 414 -21.16 -5.43 -16.96
CA ASN A 414 -21.13 -6.51 -17.95
C ASN A 414 -20.78 -7.87 -17.34
N GLU A 415 -19.86 -7.93 -16.36
CA GLU A 415 -19.51 -9.18 -15.67
C GLU A 415 -20.68 -9.69 -14.81
N ILE A 416 -21.38 -8.81 -14.09
CA ILE A 416 -22.58 -9.21 -13.33
C ILE A 416 -23.66 -9.75 -14.25
N ASN A 417 -23.89 -9.11 -15.39
CA ASN A 417 -24.91 -9.57 -16.34
C ASN A 417 -24.55 -10.94 -16.91
N LYS A 418 -23.28 -11.19 -17.26
CA LYS A 418 -22.82 -12.51 -17.72
C LYS A 418 -22.98 -13.58 -16.64
N SER A 419 -22.65 -13.27 -15.38
CA SER A 419 -22.78 -14.24 -14.29
C SER A 419 -24.24 -14.61 -14.02
N LYS A 420 -25.18 -13.65 -14.12
CA LYS A 420 -26.62 -13.92 -14.00
C LYS A 420 -27.16 -14.80 -15.12
N VAL A 421 -26.73 -14.52 -16.37
CA VAL A 421 -27.13 -15.34 -17.52
C VAL A 421 -26.66 -16.78 -17.35
N ASN A 422 -25.37 -16.97 -16.95
CA ASN A 422 -24.85 -18.32 -16.68
C ASN A 422 -25.58 -19.04 -15.53
N GLU A 423 -25.96 -18.32 -14.46
CA GLU A 423 -26.73 -18.91 -13.36
C GLU A 423 -28.14 -19.31 -13.81
N GLU A 424 -28.77 -18.53 -14.67
CA GLU A 424 -30.09 -18.88 -15.24
C GLU A 424 -29.97 -20.07 -16.19
N GLU A 425 -28.96 -20.13 -17.04
CA GLU A 425 -28.71 -21.28 -17.92
C GLU A 425 -28.46 -22.58 -17.13
N ILE A 426 -27.65 -22.52 -16.07
CA ILE A 426 -27.41 -23.67 -15.18
C ILE A 426 -28.72 -24.10 -14.48
N LYS A 427 -29.57 -23.17 -14.03
CA LYS A 427 -30.86 -23.50 -13.44
C LYS A 427 -31.78 -24.17 -14.45
N ILE A 428 -31.82 -23.71 -15.69
CA ILE A 428 -32.62 -24.30 -16.77
C ILE A 428 -32.13 -25.74 -17.03
N GLN A 429 -30.81 -25.94 -17.16
CA GLN A 429 -30.22 -27.26 -17.37
C GLN A 429 -30.56 -28.25 -16.25
N LEU A 430 -30.48 -27.79 -14.98
CA LEU A 430 -30.86 -28.61 -13.81
C LEU A 430 -32.35 -28.97 -13.79
N ILE A 431 -33.21 -28.08 -14.27
CA ILE A 431 -34.68 -28.35 -14.38
C ILE A 431 -34.91 -29.35 -15.49
N ASP A 432 -34.29 -29.22 -16.65
CA ASP A 432 -34.42 -30.13 -17.77
C ASP A 432 -33.90 -31.54 -17.44
N GLU A 433 -32.76 -31.63 -16.71
CA GLU A 433 -32.23 -32.90 -16.21
C GLU A 433 -33.17 -33.58 -15.22
N LYS A 434 -33.80 -32.84 -14.29
CA LYS A 434 -34.80 -33.36 -13.38
C LYS A 434 -36.05 -33.83 -14.11
N LEU A 435 -36.51 -33.09 -15.11
CA LEU A 435 -37.66 -33.48 -15.94
C LEU A 435 -37.36 -34.72 -16.79
N SER A 436 -36.16 -34.89 -17.28
CA SER A 436 -35.75 -36.10 -18.02
C SER A 436 -35.70 -37.35 -17.14
N ASN A 437 -35.21 -37.19 -15.89
CA ASN A 437 -35.15 -38.29 -14.91
C ASN A 437 -36.55 -38.72 -14.45
N ILE A 438 -37.47 -37.77 -14.25
CA ILE A 438 -38.89 -38.11 -13.92
C ILE A 438 -39.57 -38.89 -15.07
N LYS A 439 -39.30 -38.52 -16.34
CA LYS A 439 -39.83 -39.24 -17.49
C LYS A 439 -39.23 -40.64 -17.70
N GLN A 440 -38.04 -40.91 -17.18
CA GLN A 440 -37.41 -42.24 -17.19
C GLN A 440 -37.95 -43.14 -16.07
N ASP A 441 -38.36 -42.58 -14.93
CA ASP A 441 -38.96 -43.34 -13.82
C ASP A 441 -40.42 -43.66 -14.05
N GLU A 442 -41.12 -43.02 -15.01
CA GLU A 442 -42.53 -43.29 -15.37
C GLU A 442 -42.71 -44.32 -16.54
N ASN A 443 -41.59 -44.76 -17.17
CA ASN A 443 -41.60 -45.83 -18.18
C ASN A 443 -40.95 -47.12 -17.63
#